data_5105efbd4b1b772e81e1d144a41cc0f9
#
_entry.id   5105efbd4b1b772e81e1d144a41cc0f9
#
_cell.length_a   1.000
_cell.length_b   1.000
_cell.length_c   1.000
_cell.angle_alpha   90.00
_cell.angle_beta   90.00
_cell.angle_gamma   90.00
#
_symmetry.space_group_name_H-M   'P 1'
#
loop_
_entity.id
_entity.type
_entity.pdbx_description
1 polymer ?
#
loop_
_entity_poly.entity_id
_entity_poly.type
_entity_poly.pdbx_seq_one_letter_code
_entity_poly.pdbx_strand_id
1 'polypeptide(L)'
;MQKLIVAMVFGLLSIQAQSAPSKYEITILATNIANYGGRGEWSFGALYESDTESVLFDTGFDEETMLHNAKLLNKNLAKVEKVVLSHFHSDHTGGLLRLRREYRKKNTNAFTKVYVAKGFFAQRYDQSGAQLSDGKTGPGSYGNAAEFKKAAQALGIKFTVTDAPLEIAPDLFITGPVARRHEEYVGPAGLFIKTGEGSVLSPDIIMDDQSMGMMTEQGWVMMSGCGHSGIMNTTEILQDVEDKPIFAAMGGFHLWQASDSAIDQTANWLVE
;
A
#
# COMPACT_ATOMS: atom_id res chain seq x y z
N MET A 1 -64.86 8.58 -20.66
CA MET A 1 -63.61 7.82 -20.60
C MET A 1 -62.44 8.81 -20.64
N GLN A 2 -61.92 9.15 -19.49
CA GLN A 2 -60.76 10.07 -19.35
C GLN A 2 -59.48 9.24 -19.44
N LYS A 3 -58.60 9.54 -20.40
CA LYS A 3 -57.28 8.91 -20.54
C LYS A 3 -56.30 9.64 -19.62
N LEU A 4 -55.78 8.89 -18.64
CA LEU A 4 -54.71 9.35 -17.76
C LEU A 4 -53.38 9.18 -18.51
N ILE A 5 -52.68 10.28 -18.78
CA ILE A 5 -51.33 10.27 -19.34
C ILE A 5 -50.38 10.34 -18.16
N VAL A 6 -49.68 9.22 -17.90
CA VAL A 6 -48.56 9.18 -16.91
C VAL A 6 -47.29 9.57 -17.64
N ALA A 7 -46.79 10.77 -17.36
CA ALA A 7 -45.48 11.21 -17.82
C ALA A 7 -44.40 10.64 -16.90
N MET A 8 -43.61 9.67 -17.39
CA MET A 8 -42.38 9.22 -16.71
C MET A 8 -41.28 10.28 -16.93
N VAL A 9 -40.90 10.96 -15.87
CA VAL A 9 -39.71 11.82 -15.87
C VAL A 9 -38.50 10.93 -15.58
N PHE A 10 -37.71 10.60 -16.61
CA PHE A 10 -36.39 10.02 -16.45
C PHE A 10 -35.43 11.12 -15.99
N GLY A 11 -35.08 11.13 -14.71
CA GLY A 11 -33.99 11.93 -14.20
C GLY A 11 -32.65 11.35 -14.71
N LEU A 12 -32.03 12.03 -15.67
CA LEU A 12 -30.64 11.78 -16.04
C LEU A 12 -29.76 12.21 -14.88
N LEU A 13 -29.32 11.25 -14.06
CA LEU A 13 -28.17 11.42 -13.16
C LEU A 13 -26.93 11.55 -14.06
N SER A 14 -26.48 12.78 -14.29
CA SER A 14 -25.17 13.02 -14.88
C SER A 14 -24.11 12.59 -13.86
N ILE A 15 -23.51 11.42 -14.04
CA ILE A 15 -22.26 11.06 -13.40
C ILE A 15 -21.21 12.00 -14.02
N GLN A 16 -20.83 13.03 -13.29
CA GLN A 16 -19.66 13.83 -13.67
C GLN A 16 -18.44 12.93 -13.46
N ALA A 17 -17.86 12.45 -14.55
CA ALA A 17 -16.54 11.86 -14.52
C ALA A 17 -15.59 12.92 -13.96
N GLN A 18 -14.96 12.62 -12.83
CA GLN A 18 -13.95 13.49 -12.26
C GLN A 18 -12.74 13.45 -13.21
N SER A 19 -12.31 14.61 -13.71
CA SER A 19 -11.16 14.67 -14.62
C SER A 19 -9.88 14.22 -13.91
N ALA A 20 -8.96 13.62 -14.67
CA ALA A 20 -7.62 13.32 -14.21
C ALA A 20 -6.97 14.55 -13.55
N PRO A 21 -6.15 14.37 -12.49
CA PRO A 21 -5.49 15.48 -11.84
C PRO A 21 -4.51 16.15 -12.81
N SER A 22 -4.53 17.49 -12.85
CA SER A 22 -3.63 18.27 -13.72
C SER A 22 -2.22 18.39 -13.14
N LYS A 23 -2.07 18.17 -11.84
CA LYS A 23 -0.82 18.25 -11.10
C LYS A 23 -0.81 17.24 -9.97
N TYR A 24 0.31 16.59 -9.78
CA TYR A 24 0.55 15.68 -8.67
C TYR A 24 1.99 15.79 -8.15
N GLU A 25 2.17 15.43 -6.90
CA GLU A 25 3.47 15.38 -6.23
C GLU A 25 3.55 14.10 -5.37
N ILE A 26 4.71 13.44 -5.39
CA ILE A 26 5.03 12.33 -4.49
C ILE A 26 6.17 12.78 -3.59
N THR A 27 5.95 12.76 -2.29
CA THR A 27 6.95 13.10 -1.27
C THR A 27 7.29 11.86 -0.46
N ILE A 28 8.54 11.40 -0.52
CA ILE A 28 9.02 10.29 0.31
C ILE A 28 9.25 10.83 1.73
N LEU A 29 8.53 10.25 2.70
CA LEU A 29 8.55 10.67 4.10
C LEU A 29 9.29 9.70 5.01
N ALA A 30 9.44 8.43 4.61
CA ALA A 30 10.24 7.42 5.32
C ALA A 30 11.00 6.57 4.31
N THR A 31 12.31 6.45 4.49
CA THR A 31 13.23 5.65 3.68
C THR A 31 14.56 5.51 4.42
N ASN A 32 15.44 4.63 3.95
CA ASN A 32 16.75 4.37 4.55
C ASN A 32 17.68 5.59 4.56
N ILE A 33 17.47 6.54 3.67
CA ILE A 33 18.32 7.73 3.54
C ILE A 33 17.50 8.97 3.88
N ALA A 34 18.02 9.79 4.78
CA ALA A 34 17.42 11.06 5.15
C ALA A 34 18.23 12.24 4.62
N ASN A 35 17.54 13.31 4.26
CA ASN A 35 18.16 14.61 4.01
C ASN A 35 18.52 15.30 5.36
N TYR A 36 19.30 16.36 5.31
CA TYR A 36 19.71 17.13 6.48
C TYR A 36 18.52 17.52 7.36
N GLY A 37 18.58 17.12 8.63
CA GLY A 37 17.52 17.33 9.61
C GLY A 37 16.37 16.31 9.55
N GLY A 38 16.31 15.47 8.53
CA GLY A 38 15.36 14.38 8.43
C GLY A 38 15.76 13.15 9.25
N ARG A 39 14.82 12.20 9.37
CA ARG A 39 15.05 10.87 9.97
C ARG A 39 15.00 9.81 8.89
N GLY A 40 16.06 9.00 8.80
CA GLY A 40 16.11 7.80 7.98
C GLY A 40 15.84 6.58 8.84
N GLU A 41 15.23 5.56 8.25
CA GLU A 41 14.94 4.29 8.91
C GLU A 41 14.77 3.19 7.88
N TRP A 42 14.95 1.93 8.29
CA TRP A 42 14.63 0.80 7.43
C TRP A 42 13.11 0.69 7.29
N SER A 43 12.56 1.41 6.32
CA SER A 43 11.13 1.46 6.07
C SER A 43 10.83 2.14 4.74
N PHE A 44 9.54 2.18 4.40
CA PHE A 44 9.04 3.04 3.34
C PHE A 44 7.78 3.79 3.79
N GLY A 45 7.60 4.98 3.24
CA GLY A 45 6.39 5.77 3.38
C GLY A 45 6.42 6.98 2.47
N ALA A 46 5.37 7.15 1.65
CA ALA A 46 5.27 8.22 0.68
C ALA A 46 3.89 8.89 0.71
N LEU A 47 3.88 10.21 0.59
CA LEU A 47 2.69 11.02 0.45
C LEU A 47 2.47 11.33 -1.03
N TYR A 48 1.35 10.88 -1.57
CA TYR A 48 0.81 11.34 -2.84
C TYR A 48 -0.13 12.52 -2.60
N GLU A 49 0.04 13.59 -3.35
CA GLU A 49 -0.85 14.76 -3.35
C GLU A 49 -1.20 15.14 -4.79
N SER A 50 -2.47 15.39 -5.04
CA SER A 50 -2.99 15.97 -6.27
C SER A 50 -3.86 17.18 -5.97
N ASP A 51 -4.46 17.76 -7.01
CA ASP A 51 -5.40 18.88 -6.85
C ASP A 51 -6.61 18.49 -5.98
N THR A 52 -6.98 17.22 -5.94
CA THR A 52 -8.21 16.73 -5.31
C THR A 52 -7.99 15.74 -4.17
N GLU A 53 -6.84 15.07 -4.11
CA GLU A 53 -6.60 13.94 -3.19
C GLU A 53 -5.26 14.05 -2.47
N SER A 54 -5.23 13.52 -1.25
CA SER A 54 -4.00 13.25 -0.50
C SER A 54 -4.07 11.83 0.02
N VAL A 55 -3.16 10.98 -0.43
CA VAL A 55 -3.10 9.55 -0.07
C VAL A 55 -1.73 9.23 0.50
N LEU A 56 -1.69 8.51 1.62
CA LEU A 56 -0.44 8.01 2.17
C LEU A 56 -0.24 6.55 1.75
N PHE A 57 0.92 6.25 1.21
CA PHE A 57 1.35 4.89 0.92
C PHE A 57 2.40 4.47 1.95
N ASP A 58 2.10 3.46 2.75
CA ASP A 58 2.83 3.00 3.94
C ASP A 58 3.03 4.09 5.02
N THR A 59 3.48 3.68 6.20
CA THR A 59 3.54 4.58 7.36
C THR A 59 4.88 4.53 8.12
N GLY A 60 5.88 3.89 7.53
CA GLY A 60 7.18 3.77 8.17
C GLY A 60 7.21 2.77 9.32
N PHE A 61 8.34 2.71 10.01
CA PHE A 61 8.61 1.85 11.15
C PHE A 61 8.41 2.58 12.49
N ASP A 62 9.13 3.66 12.71
CA ASP A 62 9.07 4.42 13.94
C ASP A 62 7.86 5.37 13.95
N GLU A 63 7.17 5.43 15.06
CA GLU A 63 5.94 6.24 15.21
C GLU A 63 6.14 7.73 14.95
N GLU A 64 7.35 8.26 15.07
CA GLU A 64 7.65 9.69 14.97
C GLU A 64 8.32 10.09 13.64
N THR A 65 8.89 9.12 12.88
CA THR A 65 9.65 9.45 11.66
C THR A 65 8.80 10.18 10.63
N MET A 66 7.63 9.63 10.29
CA MET A 66 6.72 10.26 9.33
C MET A 66 6.25 11.65 9.78
N LEU A 67 5.94 11.81 11.07
CA LEU A 67 5.53 13.09 11.65
C LEU A 67 6.63 14.13 11.57
N HIS A 68 7.86 13.73 11.93
CA HIS A 68 9.03 14.59 11.90
C HIS A 68 9.34 15.06 10.47
N ASN A 69 9.43 14.12 9.54
CA ASN A 69 9.79 14.42 8.16
C ASN A 69 8.71 15.22 7.43
N ALA A 70 7.43 14.92 7.66
CA ALA A 70 6.33 15.72 7.11
C ALA A 70 6.36 17.17 7.61
N LYS A 71 6.67 17.39 8.90
CA LYS A 71 6.84 18.72 9.46
C LYS A 71 8.03 19.45 8.86
N LEU A 72 9.18 18.78 8.72
CA LEU A 72 10.40 19.34 8.12
C LEU A 72 10.16 19.77 6.68
N LEU A 73 9.39 18.98 5.93
CA LEU A 73 9.06 19.22 4.51
C LEU A 73 7.80 20.08 4.31
N ASN A 74 7.23 20.65 5.39
CA ASN A 74 6.01 21.46 5.38
C ASN A 74 4.79 20.74 4.74
N LYS A 75 4.69 19.41 4.89
CA LYS A 75 3.58 18.62 4.40
C LYS A 75 2.44 18.56 5.41
N ASN A 76 1.20 18.75 4.94
CA ASN A 76 0.02 18.76 5.79
C ASN A 76 -0.69 17.41 5.81
N LEU A 77 -0.25 16.51 6.66
CA LEU A 77 -0.86 15.18 6.79
C LEU A 77 -2.29 15.19 7.38
N ALA A 78 -2.79 16.31 7.89
CA ALA A 78 -4.18 16.41 8.35
C ALA A 78 -5.21 16.24 7.21
N LYS A 79 -4.82 16.43 5.95
CA LYS A 79 -5.67 16.23 4.78
C LYS A 79 -5.80 14.78 4.35
N VAL A 80 -4.89 13.91 4.80
CA VAL A 80 -4.85 12.50 4.41
C VAL A 80 -6.01 11.75 5.06
N GLU A 81 -6.99 11.31 4.29
CA GLU A 81 -8.04 10.41 4.75
C GLU A 81 -7.79 8.96 4.37
N LYS A 82 -7.13 8.74 3.21
CA LYS A 82 -6.87 7.44 2.61
C LYS A 82 -5.42 7.02 2.87
N VAL A 83 -5.23 5.79 3.30
CA VAL A 83 -3.93 5.16 3.48
C VAL A 83 -3.93 3.84 2.73
N VAL A 84 -2.88 3.54 2.02
CA VAL A 84 -2.60 2.23 1.43
C VAL A 84 -1.46 1.61 2.24
N LEU A 85 -1.64 0.40 2.77
CA LEU A 85 -0.56 -0.36 3.39
C LEU A 85 -0.16 -1.47 2.43
N SER A 86 1.11 -1.50 2.06
CA SER A 86 1.63 -2.45 1.07
C SER A 86 1.50 -3.89 1.55
N HIS A 87 1.90 -4.18 2.78
CA HIS A 87 1.82 -5.50 3.41
C HIS A 87 1.96 -5.39 4.93
N PHE A 88 1.69 -6.50 5.65
CA PHE A 88 1.74 -6.49 7.11
C PHE A 88 3.14 -6.77 7.66
N HIS A 89 4.03 -5.80 7.54
CA HIS A 89 5.32 -5.74 8.27
C HIS A 89 5.40 -4.42 9.05
N SER A 90 6.15 -4.43 10.16
CA SER A 90 6.22 -3.28 11.08
C SER A 90 6.84 -2.04 10.44
N ASP A 91 7.78 -2.23 9.52
CA ASP A 91 8.45 -1.16 8.78
C ASP A 91 7.57 -0.45 7.72
N HIS A 92 6.33 -0.93 7.56
CA HIS A 92 5.30 -0.33 6.70
C HIS A 92 4.06 0.13 7.47
N THR A 93 3.82 -0.46 8.65
CA THR A 93 2.58 -0.22 9.43
C THR A 93 2.80 0.55 10.71
N GLY A 94 4.07 0.76 11.14
CA GLY A 94 4.44 1.25 12.47
C GLY A 94 3.86 2.61 12.83
N GLY A 95 3.84 3.55 11.89
CA GLY A 95 3.36 4.91 12.13
C GLY A 95 1.84 5.09 12.13
N LEU A 96 1.04 4.16 11.60
CA LEU A 96 -0.38 4.38 11.34
C LEU A 96 -1.17 4.83 12.57
N LEU A 97 -1.05 4.10 13.67
CA LEU A 97 -1.84 4.38 14.88
C LEU A 97 -1.45 5.73 15.51
N ARG A 98 -0.16 6.08 15.44
CA ARG A 98 0.36 7.35 15.94
C ARG A 98 -0.12 8.52 15.09
N LEU A 99 -0.05 8.41 13.76
CA LEU A 99 -0.58 9.39 12.82
C LEU A 99 -2.08 9.63 13.06
N ARG A 100 -2.87 8.56 13.19
CA ARG A 100 -4.30 8.68 13.50
C ARG A 100 -4.56 9.40 14.82
N ARG A 101 -3.85 9.07 15.89
CA ARG A 101 -3.98 9.75 17.21
C ARG A 101 -3.64 11.22 17.12
N GLU A 102 -2.61 11.58 16.37
CA GLU A 102 -2.15 12.97 16.20
C GLU A 102 -3.18 13.82 15.47
N TYR A 103 -3.67 13.32 14.32
CA TYR A 103 -4.45 14.16 13.40
C TYR A 103 -5.96 14.09 13.59
N ARG A 104 -6.51 13.11 14.32
CA ARG A 104 -7.97 12.99 14.52
C ARG A 104 -8.63 14.20 15.16
N LYS A 105 -7.88 15.02 15.91
CA LYS A 105 -8.38 16.27 16.51
C LYS A 105 -8.46 17.41 15.51
N LYS A 106 -7.63 17.37 14.47
CA LYS A 106 -7.60 18.38 13.40
C LYS A 106 -8.56 18.05 12.27
N ASN A 107 -8.66 16.77 11.93
CA ASN A 107 -9.60 16.22 10.96
C ASN A 107 -10.08 14.86 11.47
N THR A 108 -11.38 14.75 11.76
CA THR A 108 -11.99 13.50 12.26
C THR A 108 -11.88 12.33 11.28
N ASN A 109 -11.72 12.61 9.99
CA ASN A 109 -11.58 11.63 8.92
C ASN A 109 -10.12 11.29 8.61
N ALA A 110 -9.13 12.03 9.15
CA ALA A 110 -7.73 11.76 8.87
C ALA A 110 -7.35 10.30 9.18
N PHE A 111 -6.74 9.59 8.22
CA PHE A 111 -6.27 8.20 8.34
C PHE A 111 -7.37 7.19 8.72
N THR A 112 -8.61 7.40 8.28
CA THR A 112 -9.72 6.49 8.62
C THR A 112 -10.02 5.45 7.56
N LYS A 113 -9.62 5.65 6.32
CA LYS A 113 -9.86 4.75 5.18
C LYS A 113 -8.55 4.06 4.83
N VAL A 114 -8.38 2.81 5.26
CA VAL A 114 -7.13 2.07 5.03
C VAL A 114 -7.38 0.92 4.08
N TYR A 115 -6.63 0.88 2.99
CA TYR A 115 -6.70 -0.15 1.97
C TYR A 115 -5.57 -1.15 2.19
N VAL A 116 -5.93 -2.43 2.21
CA VAL A 116 -5.01 -3.55 2.40
C VAL A 116 -5.38 -4.68 1.44
N ALA A 117 -4.41 -5.47 1.02
CA ALA A 117 -4.68 -6.62 0.18
C ALA A 117 -5.17 -7.83 1.01
N LYS A 118 -5.84 -8.75 0.34
CA LYS A 118 -6.25 -10.03 0.92
C LYS A 118 -5.03 -10.78 1.45
N GLY A 119 -5.14 -11.26 2.68
CA GLY A 119 -4.01 -11.89 3.39
C GLY A 119 -3.36 -11.00 4.43
N PHE A 120 -3.53 -9.68 4.39
CA PHE A 120 -2.89 -8.72 5.30
C PHE A 120 -3.03 -9.07 6.79
N PHE A 121 -4.17 -9.61 7.20
CA PHE A 121 -4.41 -10.02 8.60
C PHE A 121 -4.16 -11.51 8.85
N ALA A 122 -3.48 -12.20 7.92
CA ALA A 122 -3.12 -13.60 8.13
C ALA A 122 -2.16 -13.76 9.31
N GLN A 123 -2.41 -14.74 10.17
CA GLN A 123 -1.50 -15.07 11.25
C GLN A 123 -0.27 -15.78 10.71
N ARG A 124 0.90 -15.31 11.12
CA ARG A 124 2.19 -15.86 10.70
C ARG A 124 2.80 -16.74 11.79
N TYR A 125 3.56 -17.72 11.37
CA TYR A 125 4.15 -18.76 12.21
C TYR A 125 5.64 -18.94 11.85
N ASP A 126 6.40 -19.45 12.81
CA ASP A 126 7.75 -19.97 12.55
C ASP A 126 7.72 -21.41 11.99
N GLN A 127 8.89 -21.96 11.69
CA GLN A 127 9.03 -23.32 11.17
C GLN A 127 8.51 -24.40 12.14
N SER A 128 8.48 -24.13 13.43
CA SER A 128 7.93 -25.05 14.45
C SER A 128 6.40 -25.02 14.51
N GLY A 129 5.76 -24.06 13.82
CA GLY A 129 4.33 -23.81 13.91
C GLY A 129 3.93 -22.97 15.12
N ALA A 130 4.91 -22.38 15.82
CA ALA A 130 4.64 -21.42 16.87
C ALA A 130 4.21 -20.09 16.23
N GLN A 131 3.15 -19.48 16.79
CA GLN A 131 2.66 -18.20 16.34
C GLN A 131 3.72 -17.12 16.54
N LEU A 132 4.06 -16.41 15.49
CA LEU A 132 4.87 -15.21 15.61
C LEU A 132 4.02 -14.12 16.27
N SER A 133 4.45 -13.71 17.44
CA SER A 133 3.81 -12.67 18.23
C SER A 133 4.77 -11.51 18.48
N ASP A 134 4.20 -10.35 18.72
CA ASP A 134 4.82 -9.05 18.82
C ASP A 134 5.85 -8.81 19.91
N GLY A 135 6.46 -9.79 20.45
CA GLY A 135 7.56 -9.57 21.37
C GLY A 135 8.81 -8.96 20.73
N LYS A 136 8.82 -8.71 19.43
CA LYS A 136 10.00 -8.19 18.73
C LYS A 136 9.68 -6.88 18.03
N THR A 137 10.38 -5.87 18.46
CA THR A 137 10.43 -4.55 17.85
C THR A 137 11.64 -4.49 16.94
N GLY A 138 11.44 -4.46 15.65
CA GLY A 138 12.50 -4.29 14.64
C GLY A 138 11.91 -4.26 13.24
N PRO A 139 12.60 -3.65 12.27
CA PRO A 139 12.16 -3.64 10.88
C PRO A 139 11.92 -5.08 10.39
N GLY A 140 10.83 -5.29 9.64
CA GLY A 140 10.44 -6.61 9.16
C GLY A 140 9.86 -7.55 10.23
N SER A 141 9.62 -7.08 11.46
CA SER A 141 8.94 -7.88 12.46
C SER A 141 7.45 -8.04 12.11
N TYR A 142 6.92 -9.20 12.47
CA TYR A 142 5.51 -9.54 12.26
C TYR A 142 4.76 -9.33 13.55
N GLY A 143 4.02 -8.25 13.60
CA GLY A 143 3.14 -7.99 14.70
C GLY A 143 1.97 -8.96 14.79
N ASN A 144 1.22 -8.89 15.88
CA ASN A 144 -0.07 -9.56 15.99
C ASN A 144 -1.09 -8.81 15.12
N ALA A 145 -1.38 -9.31 13.94
CA ALA A 145 -2.29 -8.67 12.99
C ALA A 145 -3.69 -8.45 13.58
N ALA A 146 -4.16 -9.36 14.44
CA ALA A 146 -5.47 -9.23 15.10
C ALA A 146 -5.48 -8.09 16.13
N GLU A 147 -4.41 -7.94 16.91
CA GLU A 147 -4.26 -6.84 17.87
C GLU A 147 -4.11 -5.50 17.17
N PHE A 148 -3.29 -5.44 16.13
CA PHE A 148 -3.16 -4.24 15.28
C PHE A 148 -4.53 -3.83 14.72
N LYS A 149 -5.27 -4.76 14.13
CA LYS A 149 -6.62 -4.52 13.61
C LYS A 149 -7.56 -3.97 14.69
N LYS A 150 -7.58 -4.60 15.86
CA LYS A 150 -8.40 -4.18 17.00
C LYS A 150 -8.05 -2.77 17.48
N ALA A 151 -6.74 -2.47 17.62
CA ALA A 151 -6.27 -1.15 18.03
C ALA A 151 -6.61 -0.06 16.98
N ALA A 152 -6.45 -0.36 15.70
CA ALA A 152 -6.82 0.54 14.61
C ALA A 152 -8.34 0.83 14.59
N GLN A 153 -9.17 -0.21 14.71
CA GLN A 153 -10.63 -0.08 14.77
C GLN A 153 -11.09 0.73 15.98
N ALA A 154 -10.45 0.58 17.14
CA ALA A 154 -10.72 1.39 18.33
C ALA A 154 -10.43 2.89 18.13
N LEU A 155 -9.57 3.23 17.16
CA LEU A 155 -9.32 4.61 16.74
C LEU A 155 -10.24 5.08 15.60
N GLY A 156 -11.21 4.27 15.18
CA GLY A 156 -12.15 4.58 14.10
C GLY A 156 -11.59 4.34 12.70
N ILE A 157 -10.48 3.61 12.56
CA ILE A 157 -9.93 3.20 11.27
C ILE A 157 -10.80 2.09 10.69
N LYS A 158 -11.11 2.21 9.39
CA LYS A 158 -11.87 1.22 8.61
C LYS A 158 -10.96 0.63 7.55
N PHE A 159 -10.86 -0.69 7.52
CA PHE A 159 -10.08 -1.40 6.51
C PHE A 159 -10.97 -1.82 5.34
N THR A 160 -10.53 -1.51 4.13
CA THR A 160 -11.03 -2.09 2.89
C THR A 160 -10.04 -3.15 2.44
N VAL A 161 -10.47 -4.41 2.42
CA VAL A 161 -9.65 -5.52 1.94
C VAL A 161 -9.97 -5.76 0.48
N THR A 162 -8.95 -5.74 -0.38
CA THR A 162 -9.08 -5.94 -1.82
C THR A 162 -8.45 -7.25 -2.24
N ASP A 163 -9.00 -7.90 -3.25
CA ASP A 163 -8.47 -9.11 -3.86
C ASP A 163 -8.21 -8.95 -5.38
N ALA A 164 -8.35 -7.72 -5.87
CA ALA A 164 -8.11 -7.33 -7.26
C ALA A 164 -7.69 -5.86 -7.32
N PRO A 165 -7.17 -5.38 -8.47
CA PRO A 165 -6.90 -3.97 -8.69
C PRO A 165 -8.13 -3.09 -8.41
N LEU A 166 -7.92 -1.96 -7.78
CA LEU A 166 -8.97 -1.02 -7.41
C LEU A 166 -8.51 0.42 -7.62
N GLU A 167 -9.31 1.21 -8.33
CA GLU A 167 -9.14 2.66 -8.39
C GLU A 167 -9.62 3.29 -7.08
N ILE A 168 -8.73 3.98 -6.37
CA ILE A 168 -9.01 4.61 -5.05
C ILE A 168 -9.17 6.12 -5.14
N ALA A 169 -8.72 6.72 -6.23
CA ALA A 169 -8.91 8.11 -6.63
C ALA A 169 -8.73 8.20 -8.16
N PRO A 170 -9.12 9.30 -8.83
CA PRO A 170 -8.94 9.41 -10.27
C PRO A 170 -7.49 9.13 -10.69
N ASP A 171 -7.31 8.16 -11.57
CA ASP A 171 -6.03 7.67 -12.09
C ASP A 171 -5.05 7.12 -11.03
N LEU A 172 -5.53 6.84 -9.82
CA LEU A 172 -4.75 6.27 -8.73
C LEU A 172 -5.28 4.90 -8.33
N PHE A 173 -4.50 3.86 -8.56
CA PHE A 173 -4.87 2.46 -8.38
C PHE A 173 -4.02 1.78 -7.32
N ILE A 174 -4.58 0.75 -6.68
CA ILE A 174 -3.85 -0.24 -5.92
C ILE A 174 -3.98 -1.59 -6.63
N THR A 175 -2.93 -2.40 -6.58
CA THR A 175 -2.90 -3.68 -7.30
C THR A 175 -3.78 -4.75 -6.65
N GLY A 176 -4.08 -4.62 -5.34
CA GLY A 176 -4.48 -5.79 -4.56
C GLY A 176 -3.32 -6.80 -4.47
N PRO A 177 -3.59 -8.05 -4.04
CA PRO A 177 -2.55 -9.07 -3.95
C PRO A 177 -2.01 -9.40 -5.35
N VAL A 178 -0.69 -9.34 -5.49
CA VAL A 178 -0.01 -9.52 -6.78
C VAL A 178 0.21 -11.00 -7.07
N ALA A 179 -0.29 -11.48 -8.22
CA ALA A 179 -0.08 -12.84 -8.68
C ALA A 179 1.38 -13.05 -9.10
N ARG A 180 1.96 -14.21 -8.74
CA ARG A 180 3.33 -14.59 -9.09
C ARG A 180 3.34 -15.26 -10.48
N ARG A 181 3.62 -14.51 -11.53
CA ARG A 181 3.73 -14.99 -12.94
C ARG A 181 5.19 -15.23 -13.32
N HIS A 182 6.11 -14.50 -12.69
CA HIS A 182 7.54 -14.61 -12.86
C HIS A 182 8.19 -15.14 -11.58
N GLU A 183 9.23 -15.96 -11.73
CA GLU A 183 10.06 -16.38 -10.61
C GLU A 183 11.00 -15.23 -10.24
N GLU A 184 10.72 -14.58 -9.13
CA GLU A 184 11.53 -13.52 -8.57
C GLU A 184 11.81 -13.82 -7.11
N TYR A 185 12.73 -13.07 -6.50
CA TYR A 185 12.94 -13.15 -5.07
C TYR A 185 11.67 -12.68 -4.32
N VAL A 186 11.15 -13.56 -3.46
CA VAL A 186 9.81 -13.36 -2.87
C VAL A 186 9.83 -12.96 -1.40
N GLY A 187 10.97 -12.88 -0.75
CA GLY A 187 11.03 -12.43 0.63
C GLY A 187 11.77 -13.39 1.58
N PRO A 188 11.80 -13.07 2.87
CA PRO A 188 12.62 -13.77 3.85
C PRO A 188 12.16 -15.21 4.03
N ALA A 189 13.15 -16.13 4.04
CA ALA A 189 12.91 -17.52 4.38
C ALA A 189 12.54 -17.67 5.87
N GLY A 190 11.82 -18.74 6.21
CA GLY A 190 11.52 -19.09 7.60
C GLY A 190 10.20 -18.56 8.14
N LEU A 191 9.39 -17.96 7.29
CA LEU A 191 8.03 -17.55 7.62
C LEU A 191 7.01 -18.50 7.05
N PHE A 192 5.95 -18.72 7.79
CA PHE A 192 4.91 -19.66 7.45
C PHE A 192 3.51 -19.08 7.73
N ILE A 193 2.55 -19.55 6.95
CA ILE A 193 1.13 -19.36 7.16
C ILE A 193 0.45 -20.71 7.26
N LYS A 194 -0.74 -20.75 7.86
CA LYS A 194 -1.59 -21.95 7.83
C LYS A 194 -2.60 -21.82 6.69
N THR A 195 -2.57 -22.77 5.78
CA THR A 195 -3.47 -22.85 4.64
C THR A 195 -4.44 -24.03 4.75
N GLY A 196 -5.59 -23.97 4.05
CA GLY A 196 -6.63 -25.00 4.10
C GLY A 196 -7.46 -24.97 5.38
N GLU A 197 -8.11 -26.07 5.73
CA GLU A 197 -8.95 -26.19 6.94
C GLU A 197 -8.12 -26.23 8.24
N GLY A 198 -7.16 -25.33 8.38
CA GLY A 198 -6.52 -24.98 9.64
C GLY A 198 -5.28 -25.74 10.03
N SER A 199 -4.61 -26.49 9.17
CA SER A 199 -3.58 -27.42 9.64
C SER A 199 -2.27 -27.52 8.86
N VAL A 200 -2.20 -27.09 7.62
CA VAL A 200 -0.98 -27.22 6.82
C VAL A 200 -0.13 -25.96 6.92
N LEU A 201 1.05 -26.09 7.51
CA LEU A 201 2.05 -25.04 7.55
C LEU A 201 2.71 -24.92 6.17
N SER A 202 2.53 -23.78 5.53
CA SER A 202 3.07 -23.47 4.20
C SER A 202 3.99 -22.25 4.28
N PRO A 203 5.07 -22.18 3.49
CA PRO A 203 5.88 -20.97 3.42
C PRO A 203 5.03 -19.72 3.16
N ASP A 204 5.28 -18.66 3.89
CA ASP A 204 4.64 -17.37 3.64
C ASP A 204 5.40 -16.65 2.52
N ILE A 205 4.74 -16.47 1.39
CA ILE A 205 5.26 -15.72 0.26
C ILE A 205 4.83 -14.24 0.29
N ILE A 206 4.36 -13.77 1.43
CA ILE A 206 3.82 -12.41 1.60
C ILE A 206 2.70 -12.14 0.57
N MET A 207 1.64 -12.93 0.67
CA MET A 207 0.53 -12.89 -0.28
C MET A 207 -0.24 -11.55 -0.26
N ASP A 208 -0.10 -10.79 0.81
CA ASP A 208 -0.71 -9.48 0.99
C ASP A 208 0.10 -8.32 0.40
N ASP A 209 1.23 -8.63 -0.28
CA ASP A 209 2.01 -7.59 -0.93
C ASP A 209 1.24 -6.95 -2.07
N GLN A 210 1.07 -5.63 -1.98
CA GLN A 210 0.42 -4.79 -2.97
C GLN A 210 1.21 -3.51 -3.21
N SER A 211 1.02 -2.91 -4.36
CA SER A 211 1.63 -1.65 -4.77
C SER A 211 0.56 -0.63 -5.15
N MET A 212 0.96 0.64 -5.24
CA MET A 212 0.12 1.71 -5.74
C MET A 212 0.66 2.19 -7.08
N GLY A 213 -0.22 2.35 -8.06
CA GLY A 213 0.10 2.86 -9.39
C GLY A 213 -0.69 4.11 -9.71
N MET A 214 -0.02 5.13 -10.22
CA MET A 214 -0.63 6.32 -10.76
C MET A 214 -0.54 6.29 -12.28
N MET A 215 -1.68 6.41 -12.95
CA MET A 215 -1.74 6.54 -14.40
C MET A 215 -1.41 7.97 -14.81
N THR A 216 -0.51 8.13 -15.78
CA THR A 216 -0.16 9.41 -16.36
C THR A 216 -0.21 9.35 -17.88
N GLU A 217 -0.05 10.49 -18.57
CA GLU A 217 0.06 10.52 -20.02
C GLU A 217 1.26 9.71 -20.53
N GLN A 218 2.36 9.66 -19.75
CA GLN A 218 3.59 8.93 -20.12
C GLN A 218 3.54 7.45 -19.75
N GLY A 219 2.60 7.02 -18.90
CA GLY A 219 2.45 5.66 -18.42
C GLY A 219 2.33 5.58 -16.90
N TRP A 220 2.52 4.40 -16.36
CA TRP A 220 2.41 4.14 -14.93
C TRP A 220 3.58 4.71 -14.12
N VAL A 221 3.27 5.39 -13.04
CA VAL A 221 4.22 5.68 -11.94
C VAL A 221 3.88 4.76 -10.79
N MET A 222 4.73 3.78 -10.52
CA MET A 222 4.53 2.74 -9.52
C MET A 222 5.22 3.10 -8.21
N MET A 223 4.54 2.86 -7.09
CA MET A 223 5.10 2.88 -5.74
C MET A 223 4.97 1.50 -5.11
N SER A 224 6.07 0.91 -4.69
CA SER A 224 6.15 -0.39 -4.04
C SER A 224 6.64 -0.25 -2.60
N GLY A 225 6.10 -1.03 -1.67
CA GLY A 225 6.58 -1.07 -0.28
C GLY A 225 7.92 -1.78 -0.16
N CYS A 226 7.90 -3.10 -0.15
CA CYS A 226 9.08 -3.96 -0.25
C CYS A 226 9.21 -4.67 -1.60
N GLY A 227 8.11 -4.86 -2.32
CA GLY A 227 8.12 -5.59 -3.60
C GLY A 227 8.33 -7.10 -3.42
N HIS A 228 7.78 -7.68 -2.35
CA HIS A 228 7.87 -9.13 -2.09
C HIS A 228 7.22 -9.98 -3.18
N SER A 229 6.31 -9.39 -3.94
CA SER A 229 5.69 -10.05 -5.09
C SER A 229 6.56 -10.09 -6.33
N GLY A 230 7.67 -9.36 -6.32
CA GLY A 230 8.51 -9.12 -7.49
C GLY A 230 8.01 -7.96 -8.34
N ILE A 231 8.95 -7.19 -8.86
CA ILE A 231 8.66 -5.98 -9.61
C ILE A 231 8.04 -6.28 -10.97
N MET A 232 8.52 -7.31 -11.67
CA MET A 232 7.93 -7.74 -12.94
C MET A 232 6.47 -8.15 -12.76
N ASN A 233 6.15 -8.94 -11.73
CA ASN A 233 4.78 -9.33 -11.43
C ASN A 233 3.89 -8.13 -11.11
N THR A 234 4.42 -7.16 -10.36
CA THR A 234 3.68 -5.96 -9.95
C THR A 234 3.37 -5.06 -11.15
N THR A 235 4.34 -4.85 -12.04
CA THR A 235 4.17 -4.02 -13.23
C THR A 235 3.15 -4.63 -14.19
N GLU A 236 3.16 -5.96 -14.39
CA GLU A 236 2.15 -6.64 -15.21
C GLU A 236 0.72 -6.44 -14.68
N ILE A 237 0.51 -6.47 -13.35
CA ILE A 237 -0.82 -6.20 -12.79
C ILE A 237 -1.30 -4.78 -13.12
N LEU A 238 -0.41 -3.78 -13.11
CA LEU A 238 -0.76 -2.43 -13.53
C LEU A 238 -1.05 -2.36 -15.03
N GLN A 239 -0.26 -3.03 -15.85
CA GLN A 239 -0.46 -3.10 -17.30
C GLN A 239 -1.73 -3.89 -17.68
N ASP A 240 -2.16 -4.87 -16.87
CA ASP A 240 -3.47 -5.54 -17.03
C ASP A 240 -4.65 -4.59 -16.80
N VAL A 241 -4.48 -3.55 -15.95
CA VAL A 241 -5.51 -2.52 -15.74
C VAL A 241 -5.60 -1.58 -16.94
N GLU A 242 -4.47 -1.11 -17.41
CA GLU A 242 -4.35 -0.27 -18.60
C GLU A 242 -3.02 -0.56 -19.28
N ASP A 243 -3.06 -0.93 -20.56
CA ASP A 243 -1.88 -1.25 -21.39
C ASP A 243 -1.05 0.01 -21.67
N LYS A 244 -0.25 0.39 -20.68
CA LYS A 244 0.67 1.53 -20.71
C LYS A 244 2.04 1.10 -20.17
N PRO A 245 3.13 1.71 -20.66
CA PRO A 245 4.48 1.45 -20.16
C PRO A 245 4.61 1.87 -18.68
N ILE A 246 5.61 1.31 -18.02
CA ILE A 246 6.03 1.78 -16.70
C ILE A 246 6.97 2.97 -16.89
N PHE A 247 6.47 4.17 -16.67
CA PHE A 247 7.23 5.40 -16.80
C PHE A 247 8.24 5.61 -15.66
N ALA A 248 7.84 5.24 -14.43
CA ALA A 248 8.70 5.32 -13.26
C ALA A 248 8.29 4.29 -12.21
N ALA A 249 9.26 3.81 -11.44
CA ALA A 249 9.04 2.95 -10.29
C ALA A 249 9.89 3.43 -9.10
N MET A 250 9.30 3.43 -7.90
CA MET A 250 9.98 3.85 -6.68
C MET A 250 9.53 3.03 -5.47
N GLY A 251 10.38 3.00 -4.43
CA GLY A 251 10.13 2.28 -3.18
C GLY A 251 11.11 1.13 -2.96
N GLY A 252 10.68 0.10 -2.22
CA GLY A 252 11.45 -1.12 -2.01
C GLY A 252 11.19 -2.15 -3.10
N PHE A 253 12.26 -2.80 -3.58
CA PHE A 253 12.21 -3.83 -4.62
C PHE A 253 12.74 -5.18 -4.11
N HIS A 254 13.13 -5.24 -2.85
CA HIS A 254 13.64 -6.42 -2.14
C HIS A 254 14.75 -7.19 -2.87
N LEU A 255 15.59 -6.51 -3.64
CA LEU A 255 16.63 -7.12 -4.48
C LEU A 255 17.96 -7.37 -3.76
N TRP A 256 18.12 -6.93 -2.51
CA TRP A 256 19.38 -7.00 -1.79
C TRP A 256 19.88 -8.44 -1.52
N GLN A 257 18.99 -9.44 -1.58
CA GLN A 257 19.33 -10.87 -1.50
C GLN A 257 19.11 -11.62 -2.82
N ALA A 258 18.72 -10.91 -3.88
CA ALA A 258 18.51 -11.52 -5.17
C ALA A 258 19.85 -11.91 -5.81
N SER A 259 19.83 -12.93 -6.68
CA SER A 259 20.98 -13.26 -7.51
C SER A 259 21.23 -12.17 -8.56
N ASP A 260 22.47 -12.05 -9.04
CA ASP A 260 22.81 -11.13 -10.14
C ASP A 260 21.88 -11.33 -11.34
N SER A 261 21.56 -12.59 -11.68
CA SER A 261 20.63 -12.92 -12.76
C SER A 261 19.21 -12.35 -12.53
N ALA A 262 18.70 -12.41 -11.31
CA ALA A 262 17.37 -11.84 -11.00
C ALA A 262 17.39 -10.32 -11.04
N ILE A 263 18.48 -9.70 -10.61
CA ILE A 263 18.68 -8.25 -10.69
C ILE A 263 18.72 -7.81 -12.16
N ASP A 264 19.51 -8.50 -12.99
CA ASP A 264 19.63 -8.21 -14.43
C ASP A 264 18.29 -8.39 -15.15
N GLN A 265 17.54 -9.44 -14.86
CA GLN A 265 16.21 -9.67 -15.42
C GLN A 265 15.26 -8.54 -15.07
N THR A 266 15.21 -8.16 -13.78
CA THR A 266 14.34 -7.06 -13.32
C THR A 266 14.75 -5.73 -13.97
N ALA A 267 16.06 -5.46 -14.07
CA ALA A 267 16.56 -4.23 -14.71
C ALA A 267 16.21 -4.19 -16.21
N ASN A 268 16.40 -5.30 -16.93
CA ASN A 268 16.05 -5.39 -18.35
C ASN A 268 14.54 -5.21 -18.57
N TRP A 269 13.72 -5.83 -17.74
CA TRP A 269 12.27 -5.68 -17.79
C TRP A 269 11.82 -4.22 -17.66
N LEU A 270 12.45 -3.46 -16.76
CA LEU A 270 12.08 -2.05 -16.51
C LEU A 270 12.53 -1.09 -17.63
N VAL A 271 13.41 -1.51 -18.54
CA VAL A 271 13.90 -0.67 -19.65
C VAL A 271 13.27 -1.05 -21.01
N GLU A 272 12.58 -2.18 -21.10
CA GLU A 272 11.76 -2.61 -22.24
C GLU A 272 10.38 -1.94 -22.23
#